data_620a1ac9cd506cdd602cdd3c4c401f02
#
_entry.id   620a1ac9cd506cdd602cdd3c4c401f02
#
_cell.length_a   1.000
_cell.length_b   1.000
_cell.length_c   1.000
_cell.angle_alpha   90.00
_cell.angle_beta   90.00
_cell.angle_gamma   90.00
#
_symmetry.space_group_name_H-M   'P 1'
#
loop_
_entity.id
_entity.type
_entity.pdbx_description
1 polymer ?
#
loop_
_entity_poly.entity_id
_entity_poly.type
_entity_poly.pdbx_seq_one_letter_code
_entity_poly.pdbx_strand_id
1 'polypeptide(L)'
;AIGFTGTRTMPQYPNVPLLNTVAPGINVYAAWAIQLPPNTPQEIVDWYQKTFSTAIRSKEYKEWRDLNVVFYVEDELTPAGLKRQMDSLRANFLPVLNKIDLSKE
;
A
#
# COMPACT_ATOMS: atom_id res chain seq x y z
N ALA A 1 15.71 14.49 -1.93
CA ALA A 1 14.46 13.99 -2.51
C ALA A 1 13.73 15.15 -3.21
N ILE A 2 13.15 14.88 -4.36
CA ILE A 2 12.39 15.88 -5.16
C ILE A 2 10.88 15.77 -4.93
N GLY A 3 10.40 14.67 -4.39
CA GLY A 3 8.99 14.45 -4.06
C GLY A 3 8.75 13.04 -3.54
N PHE A 4 7.63 12.86 -2.84
CA PHE A 4 7.13 11.55 -2.41
C PHE A 4 6.02 11.08 -3.33
N THR A 5 6.08 9.82 -3.73
CA THR A 5 4.92 9.10 -4.28
C THR A 5 3.96 8.71 -3.16
N GLY A 6 2.69 8.53 -3.46
CA GLY A 6 1.69 8.18 -2.46
C GLY A 6 0.84 9.36 -2.01
N THR A 7 0.12 9.19 -0.92
CA THR A 7 -0.94 10.11 -0.46
C THR A 7 -0.57 10.89 0.81
N ARG A 8 0.63 10.67 1.37
CA ARG A 8 1.06 11.31 2.63
C ARG A 8 2.47 11.84 2.54
N THR A 9 2.70 12.99 3.13
CA THR A 9 4.04 13.54 3.38
C THR A 9 4.67 12.85 4.58
N MET A 10 5.99 12.89 4.64
CA MET A 10 6.75 12.34 5.76
C MET A 10 7.10 13.44 6.76
N PRO A 11 6.77 13.28 8.05
CA PRO A 11 7.10 14.28 9.09
C PRO A 11 8.60 14.59 9.17
N GLN A 12 9.45 13.60 8.86
CA GLN A 12 10.91 13.75 8.85
C GLN A 12 11.41 14.63 7.67
N TYR A 13 10.58 14.85 6.66
CA TYR A 13 10.92 15.63 5.47
C TYR A 13 9.79 16.60 5.09
N PRO A 14 9.47 17.58 5.96
CA PRO A 14 8.27 18.43 5.81
C PRO A 14 8.30 19.30 4.54
N ASN A 15 9.48 19.56 4.00
CA ASN A 15 9.66 20.41 2.80
C ASN A 15 9.66 19.62 1.48
N VAL A 16 9.49 18.29 1.52
CA VAL A 16 9.42 17.47 0.32
C VAL A 16 7.96 17.28 -0.07
N PRO A 17 7.54 17.78 -1.25
CA PRO A 17 6.14 17.74 -1.65
C PRO A 17 5.70 16.33 -2.06
N LEU A 18 4.40 16.11 -2.11
CA LEU A 18 3.83 14.95 -2.81
C LEU A 18 3.93 15.16 -4.32
N LEU A 19 4.41 14.16 -5.05
CA LEU A 19 4.49 14.23 -6.52
C LEU A 19 3.12 14.46 -7.17
N ASN A 20 2.06 13.93 -6.57
CA ASN A 20 0.70 14.15 -7.04
C ASN A 20 0.28 15.64 -7.06
N THR A 21 0.91 16.50 -6.24
CA THR A 21 0.62 17.94 -6.25
C THR A 21 1.27 18.68 -7.42
N VAL A 22 2.37 18.17 -7.94
CA VAL A 22 3.13 18.78 -9.07
C VAL A 22 2.90 18.03 -10.39
N ALA A 23 2.54 16.76 -10.33
CA ALA A 23 2.23 15.92 -11.47
C ALA A 23 0.97 15.08 -11.14
N PRO A 24 -0.23 15.64 -11.38
CA PRO A 24 -1.49 14.95 -11.07
C PRO A 24 -1.58 13.57 -11.74
N GLY A 25 -2.08 12.59 -11.01
CA GLY A 25 -2.19 11.21 -11.49
C GLY A 25 -1.02 10.31 -11.09
N ILE A 26 0.09 10.86 -10.60
CA ILE A 26 1.19 10.05 -10.05
C ILE A 26 0.86 9.70 -8.60
N ASN A 27 0.38 8.48 -8.40
CA ASN A 27 0.14 7.91 -7.09
C ASN A 27 0.65 6.46 -7.08
N VAL A 28 1.94 6.31 -6.79
CA VAL A 28 2.64 5.02 -6.80
C VAL A 28 3.19 4.77 -5.41
N TYR A 29 2.85 3.63 -4.84
CA TYR A 29 3.39 3.20 -3.56
C TYR A 29 3.54 1.67 -3.54
N ALA A 30 4.45 1.17 -2.71
CA ALA A 30 4.57 -0.26 -2.47
C ALA A 30 3.47 -0.68 -1.49
N ALA A 31 2.72 -1.70 -1.85
CA ALA A 31 1.75 -2.34 -0.99
C ALA A 31 2.30 -3.68 -0.48
N TRP A 32 2.20 -3.90 0.81
CA TRP A 32 2.58 -5.16 1.45
C TRP A 32 1.31 -5.86 1.88
N ALA A 33 1.13 -7.07 1.40
CA ALA A 33 -0.08 -7.83 1.66
C ALA A 33 0.26 -9.27 2.08
N ILE A 34 -0.60 -9.84 2.92
CA ILE A 34 -0.57 -11.26 3.24
C ILE A 34 -1.62 -11.93 2.39
N GLN A 35 -1.23 -12.98 1.70
CA GLN A 35 -2.10 -13.77 0.85
C GLN A 35 -2.26 -15.17 1.41
N LEU A 36 -3.47 -15.68 1.32
CA LEU A 36 -3.81 -17.07 1.66
C LEU A 36 -4.13 -17.84 0.38
N PRO A 37 -3.97 -19.17 0.38
CA PRO A 37 -4.35 -20.00 -0.75
C PRO A 37 -5.81 -19.80 -1.15
N PRO A 38 -6.16 -20.00 -2.43
CA PRO A 38 -7.55 -20.00 -2.86
C PRO A 38 -8.40 -21.01 -2.05
N ASN A 39 -9.64 -20.66 -1.80
CA ASN A 39 -10.59 -21.49 -1.04
C ASN A 39 -10.20 -21.75 0.43
N THR A 40 -9.35 -20.92 1.03
CA THR A 40 -9.11 -20.97 2.48
C THR A 40 -10.43 -20.76 3.23
N PRO A 41 -10.77 -21.61 4.20
CA PRO A 41 -11.99 -21.45 5.01
C PRO A 41 -12.07 -20.07 5.64
N GLN A 42 -13.30 -19.50 5.67
CA GLN A 42 -13.51 -18.13 6.14
C GLN A 42 -13.04 -17.92 7.59
N GLU A 43 -13.22 -18.89 8.46
CA GLU A 43 -12.76 -18.86 9.85
C GLU A 43 -11.24 -18.66 9.97
N ILE A 44 -10.47 -19.25 9.06
CA ILE A 44 -9.01 -19.09 9.00
C ILE A 44 -8.65 -17.69 8.48
N VAL A 45 -9.36 -17.20 7.47
CA VAL A 45 -9.18 -15.83 6.96
C VAL A 45 -9.45 -14.82 8.08
N ASP A 46 -10.53 -14.98 8.82
CA ASP A 46 -10.92 -14.09 9.92
C ASP A 46 -9.91 -14.14 11.08
N TRP A 47 -9.40 -15.32 11.39
CA TRP A 47 -8.34 -15.48 12.39
C TRP A 47 -7.07 -14.72 12.01
N TYR A 48 -6.59 -14.88 10.77
CA TYR A 48 -5.44 -14.14 10.27
C TYR A 48 -5.68 -12.65 10.28
N GLN A 49 -6.82 -12.19 9.76
CA GLN A 49 -7.18 -10.78 9.74
C GLN A 49 -7.16 -10.17 11.14
N LYS A 50 -7.79 -10.83 12.11
CA LYS A 50 -7.81 -10.39 13.50
C LYS A 50 -6.41 -10.34 14.10
N THR A 51 -5.63 -11.39 13.91
CA THR A 51 -4.28 -11.50 14.47
C THR A 51 -3.37 -10.41 13.92
N PHE A 52 -3.31 -10.23 12.60
CA PHE A 52 -2.47 -9.20 11.98
C PHE A 52 -2.96 -7.78 12.27
N SER A 53 -4.27 -7.55 12.27
CA SER A 53 -4.82 -6.25 12.65
C SER A 53 -4.47 -5.88 14.09
N THR A 54 -4.44 -6.84 15.00
CA THR A 54 -4.02 -6.62 16.39
C THR A 54 -2.52 -6.32 16.46
N ALA A 55 -1.69 -7.11 15.76
CA ALA A 55 -0.25 -6.93 15.73
C ALA A 55 0.16 -5.56 15.15
N ILE A 56 -0.46 -5.14 14.05
CA ILE A 56 -0.20 -3.84 13.41
C ILE A 56 -0.54 -2.65 14.31
N ARG A 57 -1.51 -2.82 15.21
CA ARG A 57 -1.91 -1.78 16.17
C ARG A 57 -1.14 -1.83 17.50
N SER A 58 -0.25 -2.80 17.67
CA SER A 58 0.58 -2.90 18.87
C SER A 58 1.53 -1.71 19.00
N LYS A 59 1.97 -1.46 20.24
CA LYS A 59 2.94 -0.40 20.53
C LYS A 59 4.28 -0.67 19.85
N GLU A 60 4.73 -1.91 19.90
CA GLU A 60 6.01 -2.36 19.31
C GLU A 60 6.03 -2.16 17.79
N TYR A 61 4.93 -2.52 17.11
CA TYR A 61 4.83 -2.30 15.67
C TYR A 61 4.76 -0.81 15.34
N LYS A 62 4.07 0.00 16.14
CA LYS A 62 3.99 1.44 15.95
C LYS A 62 5.37 2.08 16.04
N GLU A 63 6.17 1.72 17.05
CA GLU A 63 7.53 2.23 17.23
C GLU A 63 8.42 1.83 16.06
N TRP A 64 8.36 0.56 15.65
CA TRP A 64 9.10 0.06 14.49
C TRP A 64 8.69 0.78 13.19
N ARG A 65 7.40 0.95 12.98
CA ARG A 65 6.84 1.61 11.80
C ARG A 65 7.31 3.06 11.69
N ASP A 66 7.28 3.80 12.79
CA ASP A 66 7.66 5.21 12.82
C ASP A 66 9.18 5.38 12.53
N LEU A 67 10.01 4.43 12.96
CA LEU A 67 11.44 4.39 12.63
C LEU A 67 11.70 4.02 11.16
N ASN A 68 10.90 3.14 10.58
CA ASN A 68 11.09 2.64 9.21
C ASN A 68 10.25 3.36 8.17
N VAL A 69 9.52 4.40 8.58
CA VAL A 69 8.67 5.20 7.70
C VAL A 69 7.65 4.36 6.93
N VAL A 70 7.03 3.42 7.62
CA VAL A 70 5.97 2.56 7.06
C VAL A 70 4.62 3.12 7.48
N PHE A 71 3.68 3.19 6.54
CA PHE A 71 2.33 3.69 6.78
C PHE A 71 1.31 2.62 6.44
N TYR A 72 0.18 2.66 7.12
CA TYR A 72 -1.02 1.92 6.72
C TYR A 72 -2.24 2.85 6.78
N VAL A 73 -3.26 2.49 6.03
CA VAL A 73 -4.58 3.12 6.08
C VAL A 73 -5.54 2.12 6.71
N GLU A 74 -6.29 2.52 7.72
CA GLU A 74 -7.19 1.61 8.45
C GLU A 74 -8.15 0.84 7.53
N ASP A 75 -8.72 1.52 6.53
CA ASP A 75 -9.60 0.88 5.55
C ASP A 75 -8.91 -0.19 4.69
N GLU A 76 -7.60 -0.11 4.56
CA GLU A 76 -6.79 -1.06 3.77
C GLU A 76 -6.40 -2.31 4.56
N LEU A 77 -6.59 -2.31 5.88
CA LEU A 77 -6.33 -3.48 6.73
C LEU A 77 -7.42 -4.55 6.65
N THR A 78 -8.33 -4.43 5.71
CA THR A 78 -9.39 -5.42 5.45
C THR A 78 -9.23 -6.04 4.06
N PRO A 79 -9.71 -7.27 3.82
CA PRO A 79 -9.69 -7.87 2.49
C PRO A 79 -10.37 -6.99 1.42
N ALA A 80 -11.48 -6.36 1.75
CA ALA A 80 -12.19 -5.45 0.84
C ALA A 80 -11.41 -4.16 0.57
N GLY A 81 -10.74 -3.61 1.59
CA GLY A 81 -9.89 -2.44 1.47
C GLY A 81 -8.67 -2.73 0.60
N LEU A 82 -7.98 -3.84 0.87
CA LEU A 82 -6.87 -4.29 0.03
C LEU A 82 -7.29 -4.51 -1.42
N LYS A 83 -8.45 -5.13 -1.64
CA LYS A 83 -8.98 -5.32 -3.00
C LYS A 83 -9.17 -3.99 -3.72
N ARG A 84 -9.79 -3.00 -3.09
CA ARG A 84 -9.97 -1.65 -3.68
C ARG A 84 -8.62 -1.02 -4.03
N GLN A 85 -7.64 -1.15 -3.16
CA GLN A 85 -6.29 -0.66 -3.39
C GLN A 85 -5.65 -1.31 -4.61
N MET A 86 -5.71 -2.64 -4.71
CA MET A 86 -5.16 -3.39 -5.83
C MET A 86 -5.87 -3.06 -7.15
N ASP A 87 -7.19 -2.92 -7.12
CA ASP A 87 -7.98 -2.53 -8.29
C ASP A 87 -7.59 -1.12 -8.78
N SER A 88 -7.36 -0.18 -7.85
CA SER A 88 -6.90 1.18 -8.16
C SER A 88 -5.50 1.19 -8.76
N LEU A 89 -4.57 0.45 -8.16
CA LEU A 89 -3.20 0.31 -8.69
C LEU A 89 -3.22 -0.28 -10.10
N ARG A 90 -3.99 -1.35 -10.30
CA ARG A 90 -4.15 -1.98 -11.60
C ARG A 90 -4.71 -1.00 -12.65
N ALA A 91 -5.75 -0.24 -12.31
CA ALA A 91 -6.32 0.75 -13.22
C ALA A 91 -5.32 1.83 -13.63
N ASN A 92 -4.45 2.24 -12.71
CA ASN A 92 -3.42 3.26 -12.97
C ASN A 92 -2.25 2.72 -13.80
N PHE A 93 -1.84 1.48 -13.57
CA PHE A 93 -0.64 0.92 -14.20
C PHE A 93 -0.91 0.23 -15.54
N LEU A 94 -2.06 -0.43 -15.73
CA LEU A 94 -2.37 -1.15 -16.96
C LEU A 94 -2.24 -0.30 -18.23
N PRO A 95 -2.73 0.96 -18.28
CA PRO A 95 -2.58 1.79 -19.47
C PRO A 95 -1.11 2.11 -19.81
N VAL A 96 -0.25 2.14 -18.80
CA VAL A 96 1.19 2.38 -18.97
C VAL A 96 1.88 1.10 -19.43
N LEU A 97 1.61 -0.02 -18.76
CA LEU A 97 2.19 -1.32 -19.09
C LEU A 97 1.86 -1.76 -20.52
N ASN A 98 0.65 -1.51 -20.98
CA ASN A 98 0.23 -1.83 -22.35
C ASN A 98 0.98 -1.02 -23.43
N LYS A 99 1.66 0.05 -23.05
CA LYS A 99 2.50 0.86 -23.96
C LYS A 99 3.96 0.42 -23.96
N ILE A 100 4.35 -0.41 -23.01
CA ILE A 100 5.72 -0.92 -22.88
C ILE A 100 5.79 -2.24 -23.66
N ASP A 101 6.62 -2.24 -24.69
CA ASP A 101 6.93 -3.46 -25.43
C ASP A 101 8.00 -4.26 -24.67
N LEU A 102 7.56 -5.23 -23.90
CA LEU A 102 8.44 -6.11 -23.11
C LEU A 102 9.14 -7.19 -23.96
N SER A 103 8.90 -7.24 -25.27
CA SER A 103 9.52 -8.21 -26.18
C SER A 103 10.89 -7.77 -26.70
N LYS A 104 11.36 -6.61 -26.30
CA LYS A 104 12.61 -6.00 -26.78
C LYS A 104 13.81 -6.15 -25.84
N GLU A 105 13.76 -7.10 -24.92
CA GLU A 105 14.95 -7.49 -24.17
C GLU A 105 15.66 -8.68 -24.81
#